data_118798f92f0b57773d03f0a15b5da698
#
_entry.id   118798f92f0b57773d03f0a15b5da698
#
_cell.length_a   1.000
_cell.length_b   1.000
_cell.length_c   1.000
_cell.angle_alpha   90.00
_cell.angle_beta   90.00
_cell.angle_gamma   90.00
#
_symmetry.space_group_name_H-M   'P 1'
#
loop_
_entity.id
_entity.type
_entity.pdbx_description
1 polymer ?
#
loop_
_entity_poly.entity_id
_entity_poly.type
_entity_poly.pdbx_seq_one_letter_code
_entity_poly.pdbx_strand_id
1 'polypeptide(L)'
;EPLRNLAVVKESIKVMLSSYGFHLSPTAITVSTLGLPKEMLSLSKELPEIQIALSLHAVNDELRSKMMPINTKYSIAQLIETLKVMETLRKGPVMISYLMFKGVNDHLEHAEALNTLFVERKVIFNLIPFNPTELVSSEYQVCSRDQIQNFKAIIENAGFRVTVRASFGGDIDAACGQLASISGK
;
A
#
# COMPACT_ATOMS: atom_id res chain seq x y z
N GLU A 1 8.08 -7.96 -4.24
CA GLU A 1 6.76 -8.56 -3.97
C GLU A 1 6.95 -9.80 -3.08
N PRO A 2 6.76 -9.63 -1.75
CA PRO A 2 7.00 -10.71 -0.78
C PRO A 2 6.13 -11.93 -1.02
N LEU A 3 4.87 -11.73 -1.41
CA LEU A 3 3.91 -12.83 -1.56
C LEU A 3 4.24 -13.79 -2.72
N ARG A 4 5.21 -13.46 -3.60
CA ARG A 4 5.73 -14.45 -4.56
C ARG A 4 6.44 -15.61 -3.88
N ASN A 5 6.94 -15.39 -2.66
CA ASN A 5 7.55 -16.43 -1.83
C ASN A 5 6.77 -16.61 -0.52
N LEU A 6 5.47 -16.86 -0.66
CA LEU A 6 4.53 -16.90 0.46
C LEU A 6 4.94 -17.87 1.58
N ALA A 7 5.53 -19.02 1.22
CA ALA A 7 5.96 -20.00 2.22
C ALA A 7 7.04 -19.42 3.15
N VAL A 8 8.07 -18.81 2.58
CA VAL A 8 9.16 -18.18 3.36
C VAL A 8 8.63 -17.00 4.19
N VAL A 9 7.74 -16.18 3.61
CA VAL A 9 7.12 -15.06 4.33
C VAL A 9 6.36 -15.56 5.56
N LYS A 10 5.55 -16.62 5.43
CA LYS A 10 4.82 -17.20 6.55
C LYS A 10 5.75 -17.74 7.65
N GLU A 11 6.79 -18.46 7.29
CA GLU A 11 7.75 -18.97 8.26
C GLU A 11 8.52 -17.84 8.95
N SER A 12 8.94 -16.80 8.22
CA SER A 12 9.56 -15.62 8.82
C SER A 12 8.64 -14.93 9.83
N ILE A 13 7.36 -14.78 9.51
CA ILE A 13 6.37 -14.20 10.43
C ILE A 13 6.20 -15.07 11.67
N LYS A 14 6.14 -16.39 11.54
CA LYS A 14 6.05 -17.28 12.69
C LYS A 14 7.25 -17.12 13.64
N VAL A 15 8.46 -17.00 13.10
CA VAL A 15 9.66 -16.71 13.90
C VAL A 15 9.55 -15.35 14.60
N MET A 16 9.07 -14.31 13.91
CA MET A 16 8.88 -12.98 14.50
C MET A 16 7.85 -12.99 15.63
N LEU A 17 6.80 -13.79 15.52
CA LEU A 17 5.73 -13.91 16.52
C LEU A 17 6.12 -14.83 17.69
N SER A 18 7.02 -15.78 17.48
CA SER A 18 7.39 -16.79 18.47
C SER A 18 7.98 -16.17 19.74
N SER A 19 7.59 -16.71 20.89
CA SER A 19 8.18 -16.36 22.19
C SER A 19 9.67 -16.74 22.30
N TYR A 20 10.12 -17.71 21.53
CA TYR A 20 11.54 -18.09 21.40
C TYR A 20 12.29 -17.32 20.31
N GLY A 21 11.57 -16.49 19.52
CA GLY A 21 12.13 -15.62 18.49
C GLY A 21 12.11 -14.15 18.94
N PHE A 22 11.50 -13.28 18.10
CA PHE A 22 11.45 -11.84 18.35
C PHE A 22 10.31 -11.41 19.27
N HIS A 23 9.33 -12.27 19.53
CA HIS A 23 8.15 -12.00 20.35
C HIS A 23 7.40 -10.72 19.96
N LEU A 24 7.30 -10.45 18.65
CA LEU A 24 6.58 -9.27 18.16
C LEU A 24 5.06 -9.46 18.28
N SER A 25 4.35 -8.36 18.54
CA SER A 25 2.90 -8.35 18.39
C SER A 25 2.52 -8.56 16.92
N PRO A 26 1.46 -9.34 16.61
CA PRO A 26 0.98 -9.47 15.23
C PRO A 26 0.71 -8.12 14.55
N THR A 27 0.21 -7.14 15.29
CA THR A 27 -0.08 -5.78 14.80
C THR A 27 1.18 -4.96 14.49
N ALA A 28 2.35 -5.39 14.96
CA ALA A 28 3.63 -4.75 14.63
C ALA A 28 4.19 -5.24 13.28
N ILE A 29 3.61 -6.29 12.70
CA ILE A 29 4.08 -6.88 11.44
C ILE A 29 3.13 -6.45 10.31
N THR A 30 3.69 -5.81 9.29
CA THR A 30 2.97 -5.44 8.08
C THR A 30 3.61 -6.10 6.86
N VAL A 31 2.81 -6.82 6.08
CA VAL A 31 3.22 -7.37 4.78
C VAL A 31 2.67 -6.49 3.68
N SER A 32 3.55 -5.83 2.93
CA SER A 32 3.17 -5.06 1.75
C SER A 32 3.08 -5.97 0.52
N THR A 33 2.08 -5.72 -0.32
CA THR A 33 1.87 -6.49 -1.55
C THR A 33 1.37 -5.61 -2.70
N LEU A 34 1.77 -5.95 -3.91
CA LEU A 34 1.28 -5.35 -5.14
C LEU A 34 -0.14 -5.83 -5.51
N GLY A 35 -0.68 -6.82 -4.77
CA GLY A 35 -2.00 -7.39 -5.00
C GLY A 35 -1.94 -8.73 -5.74
N LEU A 36 -1.65 -9.80 -5.02
CA LEU A 36 -1.74 -11.18 -5.48
C LEU A 36 -2.93 -11.85 -4.77
N PRO A 37 -4.11 -11.95 -5.41
CA PRO A 37 -5.35 -12.34 -4.74
C PRO A 37 -5.28 -13.67 -3.98
N LYS A 38 -4.76 -14.71 -4.61
CA LYS A 38 -4.66 -16.05 -4.00
C LYS A 38 -3.77 -16.05 -2.75
N GLU A 39 -2.64 -15.41 -2.86
CA GLU A 39 -1.64 -15.31 -1.79
C GLU A 39 -2.14 -14.42 -0.64
N MET A 40 -2.83 -13.32 -0.94
CA MET A 40 -3.47 -12.45 0.06
C MET A 40 -4.54 -13.22 0.85
N LEU A 41 -5.38 -14.01 0.20
CA LEU A 41 -6.39 -14.85 0.85
C LEU A 41 -5.73 -15.93 1.72
N SER A 42 -4.71 -16.61 1.21
CA SER A 42 -3.98 -17.63 1.97
C SER A 42 -3.32 -17.05 3.22
N LEU A 43 -2.66 -15.90 3.08
CA LEU A 43 -2.03 -15.22 4.23
C LEU A 43 -3.08 -14.77 5.26
N SER A 44 -4.20 -14.21 4.79
CA SER A 44 -5.30 -13.77 5.66
C SER A 44 -5.95 -14.89 6.44
N LYS A 45 -6.07 -16.07 5.83
CA LYS A 45 -6.64 -17.26 6.47
C LYS A 45 -5.73 -17.82 7.57
N GLU A 46 -4.42 -17.87 7.31
CA GLU A 46 -3.46 -18.48 8.23
C GLU A 46 -2.96 -17.53 9.32
N LEU A 47 -2.85 -16.24 9.00
CA LEU A 47 -2.33 -15.21 9.89
C LEU A 47 -3.27 -13.99 9.91
N PRO A 48 -4.51 -14.14 10.44
CA PRO A 48 -5.56 -13.13 10.33
C PRO A 48 -5.29 -11.84 11.11
N GLU A 49 -4.31 -11.82 11.99
CA GLU A 49 -4.01 -10.70 12.90
C GLU A 49 -2.91 -9.78 12.40
N ILE A 50 -2.03 -10.25 11.48
CA ILE A 50 -0.96 -9.39 10.95
C ILE A 50 -1.54 -8.31 10.04
N GLN A 51 -0.83 -7.21 9.87
CA GLN A 51 -1.25 -6.16 8.94
C GLN A 51 -0.92 -6.56 7.49
N ILE A 52 -1.82 -6.26 6.55
CA ILE A 52 -1.56 -6.34 5.11
C ILE A 52 -1.72 -4.94 4.53
N ALA A 53 -0.74 -4.51 3.73
CA ALA A 53 -0.76 -3.26 3.01
C ALA A 53 -0.81 -3.54 1.50
N LEU A 54 -1.93 -3.19 0.86
CA LEU A 54 -2.11 -3.28 -0.58
C LEU A 54 -1.59 -2.00 -1.25
N SER A 55 -0.57 -2.13 -2.09
CA SER A 55 -0.09 -1.06 -2.96
C SER A 55 -1.07 -0.87 -4.12
N LEU A 56 -1.94 0.14 -4.01
CA LEU A 56 -2.94 0.45 -5.03
C LEU A 56 -2.43 1.49 -6.03
N HIS A 57 -2.07 2.66 -5.55
CA HIS A 57 -1.43 3.80 -6.22
C HIS A 57 -2.22 4.45 -7.36
N ALA A 58 -3.37 3.91 -7.75
CA ALA A 58 -4.26 4.47 -8.78
C ALA A 58 -5.72 4.08 -8.52
N VAL A 59 -6.65 4.82 -9.12
CA VAL A 59 -8.09 4.62 -8.96
C VAL A 59 -8.75 3.93 -10.16
N ASN A 60 -8.01 3.74 -11.24
CA ASN A 60 -8.48 3.03 -12.43
C ASN A 60 -7.37 2.15 -13.02
N ASP A 61 -7.77 1.14 -13.79
CA ASP A 61 -6.85 0.15 -14.34
C ASP A 61 -5.89 0.72 -15.38
N GLU A 62 -6.27 1.77 -16.11
CA GLU A 62 -5.39 2.41 -17.09
C GLU A 62 -4.17 3.01 -16.40
N LEU A 63 -4.39 3.87 -15.40
CA LEU A 63 -3.33 4.51 -14.65
C LEU A 63 -2.53 3.48 -13.86
N ARG A 64 -3.22 2.52 -13.22
CA ARG A 64 -2.55 1.47 -12.44
C ARG A 64 -1.66 0.61 -13.31
N SER A 65 -2.05 0.28 -14.54
CA SER A 65 -1.22 -0.53 -15.45
C SER A 65 0.04 0.20 -15.92
N LYS A 66 -0.04 1.53 -16.08
CA LYS A 66 1.14 2.36 -16.38
C LYS A 66 2.14 2.38 -15.22
N MET A 67 1.64 2.48 -13.98
CA MET A 67 2.48 2.55 -12.77
C MET A 67 2.93 1.17 -12.29
N MET A 68 2.09 0.15 -12.45
CA MET A 68 2.24 -1.18 -11.89
C MET A 68 1.83 -2.25 -12.91
N PRO A 69 2.78 -2.83 -13.67
CA PRO A 69 2.48 -3.82 -14.72
C PRO A 69 1.69 -5.05 -14.23
N ILE A 70 1.76 -5.37 -12.93
CA ILE A 70 0.98 -6.47 -12.33
C ILE A 70 -0.54 -6.29 -12.52
N ASN A 71 -1.01 -5.05 -12.71
CA ASN A 71 -2.42 -4.76 -12.91
C ASN A 71 -3.00 -5.42 -14.18
N THR A 72 -2.17 -5.66 -15.19
CA THR A 72 -2.60 -6.40 -16.40
C THR A 72 -3.07 -7.81 -16.09
N LYS A 73 -2.58 -8.39 -14.99
CA LYS A 73 -2.97 -9.72 -14.52
C LYS A 73 -4.09 -9.66 -13.48
N TYR A 74 -4.11 -8.64 -12.63
CA TYR A 74 -5.04 -8.51 -11.53
C TYR A 74 -5.58 -7.08 -11.49
N SER A 75 -6.80 -6.89 -12.02
CA SER A 75 -7.47 -5.60 -12.08
C SER A 75 -7.88 -5.08 -10.70
N ILE A 76 -8.14 -3.78 -10.60
CA ILE A 76 -8.67 -3.17 -9.37
C ILE A 76 -9.97 -3.86 -8.93
N ALA A 77 -10.87 -4.19 -9.85
CA ALA A 77 -12.11 -4.88 -9.53
C ALA A 77 -11.85 -6.25 -8.86
N GLN A 78 -10.89 -7.02 -9.35
CA GLN A 78 -10.49 -8.29 -8.73
C GLN A 78 -9.89 -8.09 -7.34
N LEU A 79 -9.13 -7.01 -7.12
CA LEU A 79 -8.59 -6.68 -5.81
C LEU A 79 -9.70 -6.30 -4.83
N ILE A 80 -10.70 -5.52 -5.25
CA ILE A 80 -11.87 -5.18 -4.41
C ILE A 80 -12.65 -6.44 -4.01
N GLU A 81 -12.92 -7.37 -4.95
CA GLU A 81 -13.57 -8.64 -4.61
C GLU A 81 -12.71 -9.48 -3.65
N THR A 82 -11.39 -9.47 -3.82
CA THR A 82 -10.47 -10.13 -2.89
C THR A 82 -10.58 -9.54 -1.48
N LEU A 83 -10.63 -8.22 -1.36
CA LEU A 83 -10.78 -7.53 -0.08
C LEU A 83 -12.09 -7.89 0.62
N LYS A 84 -13.21 -8.01 -0.11
CA LYS A 84 -14.49 -8.47 0.46
C LYS A 84 -14.36 -9.84 1.14
N VAL A 85 -13.70 -10.77 0.47
CA VAL A 85 -13.46 -12.11 1.06
C VAL A 85 -12.51 -12.01 2.26
N MET A 86 -11.45 -11.20 2.16
CA MET A 86 -10.50 -11.00 3.26
C MET A 86 -11.18 -10.46 4.52
N GLU A 87 -12.20 -9.60 4.40
CA GLU A 87 -12.94 -9.05 5.53
C GLU A 87 -13.63 -10.13 6.39
N THR A 88 -13.96 -11.29 5.81
CA THR A 88 -14.50 -12.44 6.51
C THR A 88 -13.43 -13.29 7.20
N LEU A 89 -12.19 -13.16 6.77
CA LEU A 89 -11.06 -13.99 7.24
C LEU A 89 -10.20 -13.26 8.28
N ARG A 90 -10.27 -11.93 8.33
CA ARG A 90 -9.35 -11.08 9.09
C ARG A 90 -10.03 -10.36 10.25
N LYS A 91 -9.27 -10.09 11.31
CA LYS A 91 -9.73 -9.30 12.45
C LYS A 91 -9.62 -7.80 12.22
N GLY A 92 -8.64 -7.34 11.45
CA GLY A 92 -8.33 -5.93 11.22
C GLY A 92 -8.53 -5.48 9.77
N PRO A 93 -8.54 -4.15 9.54
CA PRO A 93 -8.66 -3.57 8.20
C PRO A 93 -7.41 -3.90 7.35
N VAL A 94 -7.57 -3.85 6.03
CA VAL A 94 -6.44 -3.82 5.10
C VAL A 94 -6.00 -2.36 4.91
N MET A 95 -4.68 -2.14 4.93
CA MET A 95 -4.12 -0.83 4.62
C MET A 95 -4.02 -0.67 3.10
N ILE A 96 -4.58 0.43 2.56
CA ILE A 96 -4.44 0.81 1.16
C ILE A 96 -3.34 1.85 1.06
N SER A 97 -2.21 1.45 0.51
CA SER A 97 -1.08 2.36 0.26
C SER A 97 -1.27 3.09 -1.06
N TYR A 98 -1.15 4.41 -1.02
CA TYR A 98 -1.35 5.29 -2.17
C TYR A 98 -0.18 6.27 -2.27
N LEU A 99 0.77 5.96 -3.17
CA LEU A 99 1.91 6.83 -3.48
C LEU A 99 1.41 7.98 -4.36
N MET A 100 1.67 9.21 -3.95
CA MET A 100 1.13 10.42 -4.58
C MET A 100 2.18 11.10 -5.47
N PHE A 101 1.84 11.28 -6.75
CA PHE A 101 2.63 12.02 -7.72
C PHE A 101 1.84 13.24 -8.19
N LYS A 102 2.47 14.42 -8.13
CA LYS A 102 1.85 15.67 -8.54
C LYS A 102 1.41 15.64 -10.01
N GLY A 103 0.15 16.01 -10.26
CA GLY A 103 -0.44 16.06 -11.60
C GLY A 103 -0.70 14.72 -12.26
N VAL A 104 -0.48 13.60 -11.54
CA VAL A 104 -0.70 12.24 -12.06
C VAL A 104 -1.86 11.56 -11.36
N ASN A 105 -1.79 11.43 -10.04
CA ASN A 105 -2.78 10.71 -9.23
C ASN A 105 -3.19 11.48 -7.96
N ASP A 106 -2.84 12.76 -7.85
CA ASP A 106 -3.11 13.62 -6.70
C ASP A 106 -4.31 14.56 -6.87
N HIS A 107 -5.05 14.48 -8.00
CA HIS A 107 -6.25 15.27 -8.22
C HIS A 107 -7.34 14.88 -7.21
N LEU A 108 -8.18 15.87 -6.80
CA LEU A 108 -9.20 15.64 -5.77
C LEU A 108 -10.25 14.61 -6.21
N GLU A 109 -10.52 14.52 -7.51
CA GLU A 109 -11.40 13.51 -8.11
C GLU A 109 -10.88 12.08 -7.87
N HIS A 110 -9.57 11.90 -7.73
CA HIS A 110 -9.02 10.59 -7.37
C HIS A 110 -9.33 10.25 -5.90
N ALA A 111 -9.37 11.22 -4.99
CA ALA A 111 -9.81 10.97 -3.61
C ALA A 111 -11.29 10.57 -3.55
N GLU A 112 -12.14 11.23 -4.33
CA GLU A 112 -13.57 10.88 -4.46
C GLU A 112 -13.74 9.48 -5.07
N ALA A 113 -12.95 9.16 -6.09
CA ALA A 113 -12.94 7.82 -6.68
C ALA A 113 -12.49 6.73 -5.69
N LEU A 114 -11.51 7.01 -4.81
CA LEU A 114 -11.15 6.10 -3.72
C LEU A 114 -12.32 5.87 -2.78
N ASN A 115 -13.05 6.91 -2.38
CA ASN A 115 -14.23 6.78 -1.53
C ASN A 115 -15.29 5.87 -2.18
N THR A 116 -15.49 6.02 -3.48
CA THR A 116 -16.44 5.19 -4.25
C THR A 116 -15.97 3.73 -4.35
N LEU A 117 -14.69 3.50 -4.66
CA LEU A 117 -14.12 2.16 -4.80
C LEU A 117 -14.18 1.35 -3.48
N PHE A 118 -14.01 2.04 -2.36
CA PHE A 118 -13.90 1.38 -1.05
C PHE A 118 -15.12 1.60 -0.16
N VAL A 119 -16.24 2.11 -0.71
CA VAL A 119 -17.49 2.22 0.03
C VAL A 119 -17.83 0.90 0.73
N GLU A 120 -18.19 0.97 2.00
CA GLU A 120 -18.49 -0.21 2.84
C GLU A 120 -17.34 -1.22 3.02
N ARG A 121 -16.10 -0.84 2.71
CA ARG A 121 -14.92 -1.70 2.93
C ARG A 121 -14.22 -1.38 4.24
N LYS A 122 -13.73 -2.41 4.93
CA LYS A 122 -12.91 -2.27 6.14
C LYS A 122 -11.46 -2.01 5.76
N VAL A 123 -11.18 -0.78 5.36
CA VAL A 123 -9.83 -0.35 4.96
C VAL A 123 -9.39 0.88 5.74
N ILE A 124 -8.07 1.09 5.77
CA ILE A 124 -7.44 2.34 6.18
C ILE A 124 -6.53 2.82 5.05
N PHE A 125 -6.41 4.11 4.85
CA PHE A 125 -5.54 4.66 3.81
C PHE A 125 -4.21 5.12 4.39
N ASN A 126 -3.14 4.86 3.65
CA ASN A 126 -1.81 5.36 3.91
C ASN A 126 -1.32 6.14 2.68
N LEU A 127 -1.41 7.46 2.74
CA LEU A 127 -0.91 8.34 1.70
C LEU A 127 0.60 8.47 1.85
N ILE A 128 1.31 8.24 0.76
CA ILE A 128 2.78 8.25 0.72
C ILE A 128 3.20 9.36 -0.23
N PRO A 129 3.71 10.50 0.27
CA PRO A 129 4.31 11.50 -0.60
C PRO A 129 5.47 10.89 -1.40
N PHE A 130 5.58 11.23 -2.68
CA PHE A 130 6.69 10.79 -3.50
C PHE A 130 8.01 11.38 -2.98
N ASN A 131 9.03 10.55 -2.86
CA ASN A 131 10.40 10.98 -2.60
C ASN A 131 11.19 10.93 -3.91
N PRO A 132 11.71 12.06 -4.41
CA PRO A 132 12.53 12.08 -5.61
C PRO A 132 13.77 11.19 -5.45
N THR A 133 14.13 10.48 -6.50
CA THR A 133 15.35 9.68 -6.57
C THR A 133 16.03 9.92 -7.93
N GLU A 134 17.33 9.77 -8.01
CA GLU A 134 18.07 9.92 -9.28
C GLU A 134 17.63 8.93 -10.37
N LEU A 135 17.08 7.79 -9.97
CA LEU A 135 16.62 6.72 -10.88
C LEU A 135 15.20 6.91 -11.42
N VAL A 136 14.38 7.72 -10.75
CA VAL A 136 13.02 7.98 -11.19
C VAL A 136 13.05 9.21 -12.08
N SER A 137 12.50 9.06 -13.30
CA SER A 137 12.51 10.11 -14.31
C SER A 137 12.02 11.45 -13.75
N SER A 138 12.56 12.55 -14.28
CA SER A 138 12.16 13.93 -13.97
C SER A 138 10.68 14.24 -14.24
N GLU A 139 9.93 13.28 -14.77
CA GLU A 139 8.49 13.38 -15.02
C GLU A 139 7.63 13.37 -13.75
N TYR A 140 8.12 12.75 -12.66
CA TYR A 140 7.36 12.69 -11.42
C TYR A 140 7.77 13.80 -10.45
N GLN A 141 6.78 14.53 -9.96
CA GLN A 141 6.96 15.65 -9.05
C GLN A 141 6.32 15.38 -7.69
N VAL A 142 6.85 16.05 -6.66
CA VAL A 142 6.33 15.99 -5.29
C VAL A 142 5.06 16.81 -5.17
N CYS A 143 4.03 16.24 -4.53
CA CYS A 143 2.80 16.96 -4.20
C CYS A 143 3.07 18.01 -3.12
N SER A 144 2.37 19.15 -3.20
CA SER A 144 2.41 20.13 -2.11
C SER A 144 1.74 19.57 -0.84
N ARG A 145 2.12 20.13 0.32
CA ARG A 145 1.47 19.76 1.58
C ARG A 145 -0.03 20.03 1.56
N ASP A 146 -0.45 21.15 1.01
CA ASP A 146 -1.87 21.52 0.92
C ASP A 146 -2.64 20.54 0.02
N GLN A 147 -2.05 20.11 -1.10
CA GLN A 147 -2.67 19.11 -1.97
C GLN A 147 -2.87 17.79 -1.23
N ILE A 148 -1.86 17.32 -0.49
CA ILE A 148 -1.96 16.10 0.31
C ILE A 148 -3.03 16.23 1.41
N GLN A 149 -3.10 17.38 2.09
CA GLN A 149 -4.10 17.61 3.14
C GLN A 149 -5.52 17.69 2.57
N ASN A 150 -5.73 18.35 1.44
CA ASN A 150 -7.02 18.41 0.77
C ASN A 150 -7.47 17.01 0.32
N PHE A 151 -6.59 16.25 -0.30
CA PHE A 151 -6.83 14.86 -0.71
C PHE A 151 -7.21 13.98 0.50
N LYS A 152 -6.44 14.10 1.59
CA LYS A 152 -6.70 13.43 2.87
C LYS A 152 -8.08 13.78 3.41
N ALA A 153 -8.42 15.08 3.47
CA ALA A 153 -9.68 15.55 4.03
C ALA A 153 -10.90 14.97 3.29
N ILE A 154 -10.85 14.82 1.97
CA ILE A 154 -11.93 14.21 1.19
C ILE A 154 -12.15 12.74 1.62
N ILE A 155 -11.08 11.99 1.83
CA ILE A 155 -11.18 10.60 2.24
C ILE A 155 -11.67 10.48 3.70
N GLU A 156 -11.18 11.36 4.59
CA GLU A 156 -11.63 11.38 5.99
C GLU A 156 -13.09 11.79 6.12
N ASN A 157 -13.57 12.74 5.33
CA ASN A 157 -14.98 13.17 5.31
C ASN A 157 -15.93 12.05 4.85
N ALA A 158 -15.44 11.06 4.10
CA ALA A 158 -16.19 9.85 3.77
C ALA A 158 -16.14 8.77 4.89
N GLY A 159 -15.51 9.06 6.03
CA GLY A 159 -15.46 8.19 7.20
C GLY A 159 -14.29 7.22 7.25
N PHE A 160 -13.33 7.33 6.34
CA PHE A 160 -12.14 6.47 6.36
C PHE A 160 -11.04 7.05 7.25
N ARG A 161 -10.30 6.16 7.90
CA ARG A 161 -9.07 6.54 8.60
C ARG A 161 -7.94 6.72 7.58
N VAL A 162 -7.23 7.85 7.66
CA VAL A 162 -6.12 8.18 6.77
C VAL A 162 -4.86 8.51 7.57
N THR A 163 -3.74 7.96 7.15
CA THR A 163 -2.42 8.35 7.62
C THR A 163 -1.62 8.95 6.46
N VAL A 164 -0.76 9.90 6.74
CA VAL A 164 0.24 10.41 5.78
C VAL A 164 1.59 9.96 6.28
N ARG A 165 2.33 9.23 5.44
CA ARG A 165 3.66 8.74 5.80
C ARG A 165 4.63 9.90 5.85
N ALA A 166 5.30 10.09 6.98
CA ALA A 166 6.44 10.97 7.07
C ALA A 166 7.65 10.36 6.34
N SER A 167 8.31 11.13 5.48
CA SER A 167 9.57 10.73 4.86
C SER A 167 10.71 11.10 5.80
N PHE A 168 11.49 10.11 6.20
CA PHE A 168 12.72 10.29 6.98
C PHE A 168 13.91 9.88 6.11
N GLY A 169 15.04 10.56 6.28
CA GLY A 169 16.29 10.21 5.60
C GLY A 169 16.38 10.66 4.14
N GLY A 170 15.53 11.59 3.70
CA GLY A 170 15.60 12.15 2.35
C GLY A 170 16.86 13.00 2.11
N ASP A 171 17.46 13.51 3.17
CA ASP A 171 18.71 14.28 3.17
C ASP A 171 19.98 13.43 3.07
N ILE A 172 19.86 12.12 3.31
CA ILE A 172 20.96 11.14 3.24
C ILE A 172 20.67 10.00 2.27
N ASP A 173 19.76 10.20 1.31
CA ASP A 173 19.33 9.22 0.31
C ASP A 173 18.87 7.87 0.88
N ALA A 174 18.38 7.86 2.11
CA ALA A 174 17.92 6.67 2.82
C ALA A 174 16.38 6.51 2.84
N ALA A 175 15.64 7.39 2.18
CA ALA A 175 14.20 7.24 2.05
C ALA A 175 13.83 6.06 1.13
N CYS A 176 12.59 5.59 1.23
CA CYS A 176 12.11 4.45 0.45
C CYS A 176 12.29 4.69 -1.05
N GLY A 177 13.00 3.79 -1.73
CA GLY A 177 13.32 3.86 -3.15
C GLY A 177 14.70 4.49 -3.46
N GLN A 178 15.31 5.22 -2.55
CA GLN A 178 16.59 5.88 -2.79
C GLN A 178 17.79 4.93 -2.76
N LEU A 179 17.80 3.94 -1.86
CA LEU A 179 18.91 2.98 -1.73
C LEU A 179 19.14 2.09 -2.96
N ALA A 180 18.14 1.93 -3.82
CA ALA A 180 18.28 1.14 -5.04
C ALA A 180 19.22 1.78 -6.09
N SER A 181 19.48 3.10 -5.98
CA SER A 181 20.34 3.85 -6.91
C SER A 181 21.85 3.59 -6.71
N ILE A 182 22.26 3.13 -5.53
CA ILE A 182 23.69 3.01 -5.17
C ILE A 182 24.27 1.66 -5.63
N SER A 183 23.45 0.65 -5.91
CA SER A 183 23.90 -0.71 -6.23
C SER A 183 24.16 -0.97 -7.72
N GLY A 184 24.05 0.02 -8.57
CA GLY A 184 24.14 -0.07 -10.04
C GLY A 184 25.35 0.62 -10.67
N LYS A 185 26.40 0.96 -9.88
CA LYS A 185 27.69 1.44 -10.41
C LYS A 185 28.76 0.38 -10.29
#